data_124e2d6358eb98be5c6b4975b6006997
#
_entry.id   124e2d6358eb98be5c6b4975b6006997
#
_cell.length_a   1.000
_cell.length_b   1.000
_cell.length_c   1.000
_cell.angle_alpha   90.00
_cell.angle_beta   90.00
_cell.angle_gamma   90.00
#
_symmetry.space_group_name_H-M   'P 1'
#
loop_
_entity.id
_entity.type
_entity.pdbx_description
1 polymer ?
#
loop_
_entity_poly.entity_id
_entity_poly.type
_entity_poly.pdbx_seq_one_letter_code
_entity_poly.pdbx_strand_id
1 'polypeptide(L)'
;MRTVLKITLMSVALLAGTAQAQVPALANCTRSANLLACVDPQGNAYSVATVGSTTYLRGFEVIGKRYWAQTNSRFGQLTFFTGIASDGEAWVGYTRRVGWTTINRFSSSGGSSAKFTCSRITGC
;
A
#
# COMPACT_ATOMS: atom_id res chain seq x y z
N MET A 1 -2.47 -60.88 -42.92
CA MET A 1 -2.50 -59.43 -42.83
C MET A 1 -2.23 -59.01 -41.39
N ARG A 2 -1.04 -58.49 -41.15
CA ARG A 2 -0.71 -57.93 -39.81
C ARG A 2 -0.85 -56.43 -39.87
N THR A 3 -1.91 -55.91 -39.24
CA THR A 3 -2.09 -54.49 -39.08
C THR A 3 -1.16 -53.99 -37.97
N VAL A 4 -0.13 -53.26 -38.32
CA VAL A 4 0.76 -52.63 -37.36
C VAL A 4 0.07 -51.34 -36.91
N LEU A 5 -0.46 -51.36 -35.70
CA LEU A 5 -1.02 -50.18 -35.06
C LEU A 5 0.12 -49.25 -34.62
N LYS A 6 0.37 -48.22 -35.37
CA LYS A 6 1.31 -47.18 -34.98
C LYS A 6 0.66 -46.33 -33.87
N ILE A 7 1.06 -46.59 -32.65
CA ILE A 7 0.71 -45.72 -31.53
C ILE A 7 1.62 -44.50 -31.61
N THR A 8 1.07 -43.40 -32.08
CA THR A 8 1.75 -42.13 -32.05
C THR A 8 1.61 -41.59 -30.62
N LEU A 9 2.67 -41.66 -29.85
CA LEU A 9 2.75 -40.98 -28.56
C LEU A 9 2.76 -39.50 -28.83
N MET A 10 1.64 -38.84 -28.57
CA MET A 10 1.53 -37.38 -28.58
C MET A 10 2.12 -36.88 -27.26
N SER A 11 3.38 -36.43 -27.31
CA SER A 11 4.01 -35.76 -26.17
C SER A 11 3.31 -34.40 -25.94
N VAL A 12 2.44 -34.37 -24.98
CA VAL A 12 1.89 -33.09 -24.49
C VAL A 12 3.00 -32.40 -23.70
N ALA A 13 3.68 -31.46 -24.34
CA ALA A 13 4.58 -30.56 -23.65
C ALA A 13 3.75 -29.65 -22.73
N LEU A 14 3.72 -29.96 -21.44
CA LEU A 14 3.23 -29.05 -20.41
C LEU A 14 4.18 -27.85 -20.39
N LEU A 15 3.77 -26.76 -21.04
CA LEU A 15 4.38 -25.46 -20.84
C LEU A 15 4.03 -25.02 -19.42
N ALA A 16 4.89 -25.38 -18.48
CA ALA A 16 4.87 -24.77 -17.15
C ALA A 16 5.23 -23.31 -17.31
N GLY A 17 4.21 -22.45 -17.46
CA GLY A 17 4.40 -21.02 -17.38
C GLY A 17 4.94 -20.67 -16.02
N THR A 18 6.20 -20.27 -15.94
CA THR A 18 6.75 -19.68 -14.72
C THR A 18 6.01 -18.37 -14.49
N ALA A 19 5.13 -18.34 -13.49
CA ALA A 19 4.54 -17.10 -13.00
C ALA A 19 5.67 -16.25 -12.41
N GLN A 20 6.20 -15.32 -13.18
CA GLN A 20 7.12 -14.32 -12.65
C GLN A 20 6.33 -13.34 -11.82
N ALA A 21 6.62 -13.28 -10.52
CA ALA A 21 6.14 -12.20 -9.68
C ALA A 21 6.65 -10.88 -10.28
N GLN A 22 5.73 -10.04 -10.75
CA GLN A 22 6.10 -8.71 -11.22
C GLN A 22 6.60 -7.90 -10.03
N VAL A 23 7.86 -7.50 -10.06
CA VAL A 23 8.39 -6.50 -9.12
C VAL A 23 7.65 -5.20 -9.43
N PRO A 24 6.94 -4.59 -8.44
CA PRO A 24 6.28 -3.31 -8.69
C PRO A 24 7.32 -2.29 -9.15
N ALA A 25 7.02 -1.55 -10.22
CA ALA A 25 7.88 -0.50 -10.69
C ALA A 25 8.02 0.58 -9.60
N LEU A 26 9.25 0.98 -9.31
CA LEU A 26 9.54 1.96 -8.28
C LEU A 26 9.09 3.36 -8.73
N ALA A 27 8.55 4.13 -7.79
CA ALA A 27 8.22 5.52 -7.99
C ALA A 27 9.50 6.36 -8.13
N ASN A 28 9.45 7.41 -8.95
CA ASN A 28 10.48 8.44 -9.02
C ASN A 28 10.22 9.48 -7.95
N CYS A 29 11.19 9.69 -7.07
CA CYS A 29 11.06 10.61 -5.95
C CYS A 29 12.10 11.73 -6.04
N THR A 30 11.68 12.94 -5.68
CA THR A 30 12.53 14.12 -5.50
C THR A 30 12.45 14.54 -4.04
N ARG A 31 13.61 14.78 -3.45
CA ARG A 31 13.70 15.21 -2.05
C ARG A 31 14.28 16.61 -1.98
N SER A 32 13.66 17.48 -1.19
CA SER A 32 14.19 18.78 -0.81
C SER A 32 13.86 19.04 0.65
N ALA A 33 14.86 19.48 1.45
CA ALA A 33 14.70 19.79 2.87
C ALA A 33 13.83 18.73 3.61
N ASN A 34 12.62 19.11 4.01
CA ASN A 34 11.65 18.27 4.71
C ASN A 34 10.53 17.70 3.82
N LEU A 35 10.65 17.89 2.50
CA LEU A 35 9.64 17.45 1.53
C LEU A 35 10.17 16.30 0.67
N LEU A 36 9.36 15.27 0.53
CA LEU A 36 9.53 14.18 -0.43
C LEU A 36 8.33 14.16 -1.37
N ALA A 37 8.59 14.24 -2.68
CA ALA A 37 7.55 14.17 -3.70
C ALA A 37 7.85 13.04 -4.67
N CYS A 38 6.87 12.19 -4.92
CA CYS A 38 7.01 10.99 -5.73
C CYS A 38 5.93 10.89 -6.80
N VAL A 39 6.29 10.33 -7.95
CA VAL A 39 5.35 9.96 -9.03
C VAL A 39 5.65 8.52 -9.41
N ASP A 40 4.62 7.68 -9.43
CA ASP A 40 4.76 6.30 -9.88
C ASP A 40 4.57 6.16 -11.40
N PRO A 41 4.87 4.98 -12.00
CA PRO A 41 4.72 4.78 -13.45
C PRO A 41 3.28 4.90 -13.96
N GLN A 42 2.28 4.73 -13.09
CA GLN A 42 0.86 4.89 -13.44
C GLN A 42 0.40 6.35 -13.39
N GLY A 43 1.25 7.27 -12.94
CA GLY A 43 0.95 8.69 -12.82
C GLY A 43 0.35 9.09 -11.48
N ASN A 44 0.23 8.18 -10.51
CA ASN A 44 -0.14 8.54 -9.15
C ASN A 44 0.99 9.36 -8.52
N ALA A 45 0.62 10.42 -7.84
CA ALA A 45 1.58 11.33 -7.22
C ALA A 45 1.31 11.42 -5.72
N TYR A 46 2.35 11.54 -4.95
CA TYR A 46 2.23 11.75 -3.51
C TYR A 46 3.41 12.55 -2.97
N SER A 47 3.15 13.28 -1.92
CA SER A 47 4.16 14.04 -1.22
C SER A 47 4.05 13.86 0.28
N VAL A 48 5.19 13.93 0.95
CA VAL A 48 5.31 13.83 2.40
C VAL A 48 6.17 14.99 2.88
N ALA A 49 5.63 15.77 3.79
CA ALA A 49 6.35 16.86 4.44
C ALA A 49 6.27 16.68 5.95
N THR A 50 7.39 16.84 6.65
CA THR A 50 7.45 16.73 8.11
C THR A 50 7.86 18.09 8.70
N VAL A 51 7.04 18.57 9.63
CA VAL A 51 7.28 19.80 10.38
C VAL A 51 7.10 19.49 11.88
N GLY A 52 8.20 19.48 12.62
CA GLY A 52 8.16 19.08 14.02
C GLY A 52 7.68 17.62 14.19
N SER A 53 6.64 17.43 14.98
CA SER A 53 6.01 16.12 15.24
C SER A 53 4.85 15.80 14.29
N THR A 54 4.61 16.64 13.30
CA THR A 54 3.50 16.50 12.35
C THR A 54 4.02 16.17 10.96
N THR A 55 3.44 15.15 10.35
CA THR A 55 3.69 14.74 8.98
C THR A 55 2.46 14.99 8.13
N TYR A 56 2.64 15.73 7.05
CA TYR A 56 1.61 16.05 6.08
C TYR A 56 1.80 15.19 4.84
N LEU A 57 0.80 14.41 4.50
CA LEU A 57 0.78 13.55 3.31
C LEU A 57 -0.29 14.07 2.35
N ARG A 58 0.05 14.11 1.08
CA ARG A 58 -0.92 14.42 0.01
C ARG A 58 -0.72 13.46 -1.13
N GLY A 59 -1.80 13.12 -1.80
CA GLY A 59 -1.74 12.22 -2.93
C GLY A 59 -2.78 12.53 -3.98
N PHE A 60 -2.48 12.02 -5.17
CA PHE A 60 -3.38 12.01 -6.31
C PHE A 60 -3.38 10.61 -6.91
N GLU A 61 -4.56 10.02 -7.06
CA GLU A 61 -4.79 8.74 -7.71
C GLU A 61 -5.39 8.96 -9.08
N VAL A 62 -4.74 8.43 -10.12
CA VAL A 62 -5.20 8.56 -11.51
C VAL A 62 -6.54 7.86 -11.71
N ILE A 63 -6.69 6.67 -11.12
CA ILE A 63 -7.96 5.94 -11.13
C ILE A 63 -8.96 6.70 -10.25
N GLY A 64 -10.06 7.15 -10.85
CA GLY A 64 -11.06 7.94 -10.16
C GLY A 64 -10.71 9.43 -9.99
N LYS A 65 -9.54 9.87 -10.44
CA LYS A 65 -9.07 11.26 -10.31
C LYS A 65 -9.24 11.81 -8.90
N ARG A 66 -8.78 11.05 -7.93
CA ARG A 66 -9.01 11.28 -6.52
C ARG A 66 -7.81 11.98 -5.89
N TYR A 67 -8.04 13.15 -5.30
CA TYR A 67 -7.08 13.83 -4.42
C TYR A 67 -7.35 13.45 -2.97
N TRP A 68 -6.30 13.32 -2.20
CA TRP A 68 -6.42 13.07 -0.78
C TRP A 68 -5.32 13.79 0.01
N ALA A 69 -5.60 14.07 1.27
CA ALA A 69 -4.65 14.64 2.21
C ALA A 69 -4.79 13.95 3.56
N GLN A 70 -3.68 13.67 4.20
CA GLN A 70 -3.63 13.07 5.52
C GLN A 70 -2.61 13.79 6.38
N THR A 71 -2.94 13.97 7.64
CA THR A 71 -2.05 14.54 8.65
C THR A 71 -1.81 13.51 9.73
N ASN A 72 -0.54 13.24 10.02
CA ASN A 72 -0.12 12.39 11.12
C ASN A 72 0.53 13.28 12.20
N SER A 73 0.03 13.17 13.40
CA SER A 73 0.57 13.91 14.55
C SER A 73 1.05 12.93 15.61
N ARG A 74 2.28 13.09 16.04
CA ARG A 74 2.92 12.21 17.01
C ARG A 74 2.95 12.83 18.40
N PHE A 75 2.47 12.08 19.38
CA PHE A 75 2.49 12.43 20.79
C PHE A 75 3.09 11.26 21.59
N GLY A 76 4.41 11.27 21.80
CA GLY A 76 5.10 10.17 22.47
C GLY A 76 4.96 8.84 21.71
N GLN A 77 4.34 7.85 22.31
CA GLN A 77 4.11 6.52 21.72
C GLN A 77 2.82 6.43 20.88
N LEU A 78 2.11 7.52 20.75
CA LEU A 78 0.84 7.61 20.06
C LEU A 78 0.99 8.47 18.80
N THR A 79 0.55 7.95 17.67
CA THR A 79 0.44 8.70 16.42
C THR A 79 -1.02 8.71 15.99
N PHE A 80 -1.61 9.89 15.91
CA PHE A 80 -2.93 10.10 15.32
C PHE A 80 -2.79 10.44 13.85
N PHE A 81 -3.72 9.95 13.05
CA PHE A 81 -3.85 10.40 11.68
C PHE A 81 -5.30 10.73 11.34
N THR A 82 -5.46 11.74 10.52
CA THR A 82 -6.75 12.15 9.94
C THR A 82 -6.55 12.42 8.46
N GLY A 83 -7.51 12.06 7.66
CA GLY A 83 -7.43 12.26 6.23
C GLY A 83 -8.78 12.58 5.61
N ILE A 84 -8.73 13.21 4.45
CA ILE A 84 -9.90 13.54 3.64
C ILE A 84 -9.55 13.39 2.16
N ALA A 85 -10.51 12.97 1.38
CA ALA A 85 -10.38 12.86 -0.07
C ALA A 85 -11.39 13.74 -0.81
N SER A 86 -11.10 14.01 -2.08
CA SER A 86 -11.95 14.86 -2.95
C SER A 86 -13.34 14.28 -3.21
N ASP A 87 -13.53 12.98 -3.01
CA ASP A 87 -14.83 12.30 -3.08
C ASP A 87 -15.68 12.46 -1.80
N GLY A 88 -15.15 13.16 -0.79
CA GLY A 88 -15.81 13.39 0.49
C GLY A 88 -15.53 12.32 1.54
N GLU A 89 -14.80 11.25 1.22
CA GLU A 89 -14.39 10.26 2.21
C GLU A 89 -13.44 10.89 3.24
N ALA A 90 -13.68 10.63 4.51
CA ALA A 90 -12.81 11.04 5.61
C ALA A 90 -12.44 9.81 6.43
N TRP A 91 -11.25 9.79 6.97
CA TRP A 91 -10.78 8.71 7.82
C TRP A 91 -9.99 9.25 9.00
N VAL A 92 -10.01 8.50 10.07
CA VAL A 92 -9.26 8.77 11.29
C VAL A 92 -8.70 7.48 11.84
N GLY A 93 -7.62 7.59 12.56
CA GLY A 93 -7.07 6.44 13.24
C GLY A 93 -5.91 6.81 14.14
N TYR A 94 -5.38 5.80 14.77
CA TYR A 94 -4.18 5.95 15.56
C TYR A 94 -3.34 4.67 15.57
N THR A 95 -2.07 4.87 15.83
CA THR A 95 -1.10 3.83 16.10
C THR A 95 -0.52 4.10 17.48
N ARG A 96 -0.63 3.16 18.38
CA ARG A 96 -0.08 3.23 19.73
C ARG A 96 0.94 2.13 19.95
N ARG A 97 2.12 2.51 20.41
CA ARG A 97 3.17 1.56 20.78
C ARG A 97 3.07 1.23 22.25
N VAL A 98 2.98 -0.06 22.58
CA VAL A 98 2.98 -0.59 23.93
C VAL A 98 4.04 -1.67 24.02
N GLY A 99 5.24 -1.31 24.51
CA GLY A 99 6.37 -2.23 24.55
C GLY A 99 6.77 -2.68 23.13
N TRP A 100 6.71 -3.97 22.87
CA TRP A 100 7.04 -4.60 21.58
C TRP A 100 5.83 -4.73 20.65
N THR A 101 4.68 -4.28 21.10
CA THR A 101 3.42 -4.39 20.41
C THR A 101 2.96 -3.02 19.91
N THR A 102 2.43 -2.98 18.73
CA THR A 102 1.81 -1.80 18.14
C THR A 102 0.32 -2.07 17.93
N ILE A 103 -0.53 -1.24 18.47
CA ILE A 103 -1.97 -1.29 18.31
C ILE A 103 -2.35 -0.26 17.25
N ASN A 104 -3.09 -0.69 16.23
CA ASN A 104 -3.53 0.14 15.13
C ASN A 104 -5.05 0.15 15.08
N ARG A 105 -5.64 1.32 14.92
CA ARG A 105 -7.07 1.49 14.73
C ARG A 105 -7.34 2.46 13.59
N PHE A 106 -8.29 2.10 12.76
CA PHE A 106 -8.70 2.88 11.60
C PHE A 106 -10.22 2.86 11.50
N SER A 107 -10.79 4.00 11.12
CA SER A 107 -12.20 4.08 10.71
C SER A 107 -12.38 5.14 9.62
N SER A 108 -13.29 4.86 8.71
CA SER A 108 -13.61 5.69 7.55
C SER A 108 -15.08 6.05 7.52
N SER A 109 -15.41 7.22 6.99
CA SER A 109 -16.79 7.64 6.74
C SER A 109 -17.52 6.74 5.73
N GLY A 110 -16.78 5.99 4.92
CA GLY A 110 -17.33 4.97 4.02
C GLY A 110 -17.76 3.66 4.70
N GLY A 111 -17.65 3.57 6.03
CA GLY A 111 -18.06 2.39 6.82
C GLY A 111 -16.96 1.36 7.04
N SER A 112 -15.78 1.54 6.48
CA SER A 112 -14.63 0.67 6.72
C SER A 112 -14.01 0.95 8.10
N SER A 113 -13.74 -0.10 8.85
CA SER A 113 -13.01 0.00 10.11
C SER A 113 -12.12 -1.21 10.31
N ALA A 114 -10.99 -1.01 10.97
CA ALA A 114 -10.07 -2.08 11.31
C ALA A 114 -9.41 -1.79 12.66
N LYS A 115 -9.14 -2.85 13.41
CA LYS A 115 -8.29 -2.84 14.59
C LYS A 115 -7.38 -4.05 14.52
N PHE A 116 -6.07 -3.83 14.52
CA PHE A 116 -5.10 -4.92 14.46
C PHE A 116 -3.87 -4.61 15.28
N THR A 117 -3.17 -5.65 15.67
CA THR A 117 -2.00 -5.59 16.53
C THR A 117 -0.81 -6.15 15.78
N CYS A 118 0.30 -5.42 15.80
CA CYS A 118 1.57 -5.86 15.23
C CYS A 118 2.60 -6.06 16.33
N SER A 119 3.46 -7.04 16.17
CA SER A 119 4.56 -7.35 17.09
C SER A 119 5.89 -7.33 16.36
N ARG A 120 6.96 -6.94 17.05
CA ARG A 120 8.32 -7.05 16.50
C ARG A 120 8.74 -8.48 16.17
N ILE A 121 8.12 -9.45 16.83
CA ILE A 121 8.46 -10.88 16.68
C ILE A 121 7.61 -11.53 15.58
N THR A 122 6.30 -11.27 15.58
CA THR A 122 5.35 -11.92 14.67
C THR A 122 4.92 -11.05 13.48
N GLY A 123 5.22 -9.74 13.51
CA GLY A 123 4.74 -8.78 12.51
C GLY A 123 3.25 -8.49 12.67
N CYS A 124 2.64 -8.05 11.60
CA CYS A 124 1.20 -7.81 11.54
C CYS A 124 0.46 -9.08 11.02
#